data_a7eee71f61f3303f07ddee8117c0d5f4
#
_entry.id   a7eee71f61f3303f07ddee8117c0d5f4
#
_cell.length_a   1.000
_cell.length_b   1.000
_cell.length_c   1.000
_cell.angle_alpha   90.00
_cell.angle_beta   90.00
_cell.angle_gamma   90.00
#
_symmetry.space_group_name_H-M   'P 1'
#
loop_
_entity.id
_entity.type
_entity.pdbx_description
1 polymer ?
#
loop_
_entity_poly.entity_id
_entity_poly.type
_entity_poly.pdbx_seq_one_letter_code
_entity_poly.pdbx_strand_id
1 'polypeptide(L)'
;MAPTGRMRRLQDRPPVSWSWWEALGVYIGAFFIAGLATLPIFRLIGDEDLATMVGSLLAAIVIVGLLLLWLSRGHPGWLRELGLPAPWGPDARAGILFGIGLYPVMVLLLGLLLTLLFQLVTGDPVRAPEQVPQGLSPAGVAFTLVYGIVVAPVGEELFFRGVLFRSIRDRHGFWLGALASGAAFGLIHYIPGPVSDSLLLMSVMVFTGIGFAYIYERRGSIVAPIAAHMTFNVIGLALIYAIR
;
A
#
# COMPACT_ATOMS: atom_id res chain seq x y z
N MET A 1 -29.73 -8.97 23.35
CA MET A 1 -28.46 -8.42 23.85
C MET A 1 -27.33 -8.91 22.95
N ALA A 2 -26.73 -8.05 22.13
CA ALA A 2 -25.56 -8.42 21.34
C ALA A 2 -24.35 -8.53 22.28
N PRO A 3 -23.51 -9.58 22.15
CA PRO A 3 -22.36 -9.73 23.03
C PRO A 3 -21.36 -8.62 22.78
N THR A 4 -21.03 -7.98 23.88
CA THR A 4 -20.06 -6.90 24.03
C THR A 4 -18.72 -7.18 23.36
N GLY A 5 -18.34 -6.31 22.42
CA GLY A 5 -16.97 -5.81 22.32
C GLY A 5 -15.79 -6.75 21.99
N ARG A 6 -15.99 -7.98 21.58
CA ARG A 6 -14.86 -8.83 21.15
C ARG A 6 -14.33 -8.31 19.81
N MET A 7 -13.10 -7.85 19.79
CA MET A 7 -12.39 -7.48 18.57
C MET A 7 -12.45 -8.65 17.60
N ARG A 8 -13.16 -8.49 16.47
CA ARG A 8 -13.29 -9.53 15.46
C ARG A 8 -11.94 -9.66 14.75
N ARG A 9 -11.25 -10.77 14.93
CA ARG A 9 -10.03 -11.09 14.19
C ARG A 9 -10.39 -11.53 12.77
N LEU A 10 -9.41 -11.49 11.88
CA LEU A 10 -9.60 -11.91 10.49
C LEU A 10 -9.99 -13.40 10.39
N GLN A 11 -9.50 -14.24 11.29
CA GLN A 11 -9.90 -15.65 11.40
C GLN A 11 -11.40 -15.87 11.67
N ASP A 12 -12.10 -14.86 12.19
CA ASP A 12 -13.55 -14.93 12.46
C ASP A 12 -14.38 -14.54 11.23
N ARG A 13 -13.73 -14.21 10.11
CA ARG A 13 -14.37 -13.85 8.85
C ARG A 13 -14.45 -15.07 7.92
N PRO A 14 -15.44 -15.12 7.02
CA PRO A 14 -15.48 -16.15 6.01
C PRO A 14 -14.21 -16.07 5.13
N PRO A 15 -13.71 -17.23 4.64
CA PRO A 15 -12.63 -17.24 3.67
C PRO A 15 -13.08 -16.53 2.39
N VAL A 16 -12.10 -15.94 1.68
CA VAL A 16 -12.41 -15.27 0.42
C VAL A 16 -12.74 -16.25 -0.69
N SER A 17 -13.64 -15.84 -1.57
CA SER A 17 -14.14 -16.64 -2.68
C SER A 17 -13.20 -16.68 -3.89
N TRP A 18 -12.20 -15.77 -3.96
CA TRP A 18 -11.22 -15.69 -5.04
C TRP A 18 -9.89 -16.36 -4.70
N SER A 19 -9.15 -16.73 -5.73
CA SER A 19 -7.80 -17.29 -5.62
C SER A 19 -6.73 -16.19 -5.79
N TRP A 20 -5.51 -16.46 -5.34
CA TRP A 20 -4.40 -15.51 -5.46
C TRP A 20 -3.94 -15.31 -6.93
N TRP A 21 -4.07 -16.33 -7.79
CA TRP A 21 -3.73 -16.18 -9.22
C TRP A 21 -4.76 -15.35 -9.98
N GLU A 22 -6.06 -15.47 -9.65
CA GLU A 22 -7.10 -14.56 -10.17
C GLU A 22 -6.81 -13.12 -9.74
N ALA A 23 -6.49 -12.92 -8.46
CA ALA A 23 -6.13 -11.62 -7.91
C ALA A 23 -4.94 -11.00 -8.66
N LEU A 24 -3.86 -11.76 -8.86
CA LEU A 24 -2.69 -11.30 -9.62
C LEU A 24 -3.02 -11.03 -11.07
N GLY A 25 -3.77 -11.92 -11.73
CA GLY A 25 -4.19 -11.74 -13.12
C GLY A 25 -4.99 -10.47 -13.35
N VAL A 26 -5.97 -10.20 -12.47
CA VAL A 26 -6.76 -8.96 -12.52
C VAL A 26 -5.90 -7.74 -12.27
N TYR A 27 -5.02 -7.77 -11.29
CA TYR A 27 -4.16 -6.62 -10.96
C TYR A 27 -3.15 -6.33 -12.09
N ILE A 28 -2.47 -7.33 -12.61
CA ILE A 28 -1.53 -7.17 -13.73
C ILE A 28 -2.27 -6.67 -14.97
N GLY A 29 -3.44 -7.24 -15.27
CA GLY A 29 -4.27 -6.77 -16.38
C GLY A 29 -4.74 -5.33 -16.20
N ALA A 30 -5.18 -4.96 -15.00
CA ALA A 30 -5.60 -3.60 -14.67
C ALA A 30 -4.42 -2.61 -14.77
N PHE A 31 -3.24 -3.01 -14.29
CA PHE A 31 -2.02 -2.21 -14.41
C PHE A 31 -1.61 -1.99 -15.87
N PHE A 32 -1.68 -3.02 -16.70
CA PHE A 32 -1.41 -2.91 -18.14
C PHE A 32 -2.42 -1.99 -18.83
N ILE A 33 -3.72 -2.15 -18.55
CA ILE A 33 -4.78 -1.31 -19.12
C ILE A 33 -4.59 0.15 -18.66
N ALA A 34 -4.26 0.38 -17.40
CA ALA A 34 -3.97 1.70 -16.87
C ALA A 34 -2.77 2.34 -17.58
N GLY A 35 -1.69 1.57 -17.78
CA GLY A 35 -0.52 2.02 -18.55
C GLY A 35 -0.88 2.46 -19.97
N LEU A 36 -1.67 1.66 -20.69
CA LEU A 36 -2.15 2.03 -22.02
C LEU A 36 -3.05 3.28 -22.00
N ALA A 37 -3.94 3.38 -21.03
CA ALA A 37 -4.86 4.50 -20.91
C ALA A 37 -4.15 5.83 -20.60
N THR A 38 -3.00 5.79 -19.94
CA THR A 38 -2.21 6.99 -19.61
C THR A 38 -1.29 7.46 -20.72
N LEU A 39 -0.97 6.61 -21.71
CA LEU A 39 -0.09 7.01 -22.83
C LEU A 39 -0.52 8.30 -23.56
N PRO A 40 -1.82 8.53 -23.87
CA PRO A 40 -2.24 9.78 -24.51
C PRO A 40 -2.01 11.01 -23.63
N ILE A 41 -2.12 10.86 -22.29
CA ILE A 41 -1.94 11.96 -21.35
C ILE A 41 -0.56 12.57 -21.47
N PHE A 42 0.50 11.74 -21.46
CA PHE A 42 1.89 12.18 -21.58
C PHE A 42 2.23 12.70 -22.98
N ARG A 43 1.41 12.42 -24.01
CA ARG A 43 1.59 12.96 -25.35
C ARG A 43 0.84 14.27 -25.59
N LEU A 44 -0.29 14.45 -24.93
CA LEU A 44 -1.20 15.58 -25.16
C LEU A 44 -0.97 16.74 -24.18
N ILE A 45 -0.50 16.43 -22.96
CA ILE A 45 -0.21 17.44 -21.93
C ILE A 45 1.28 17.74 -21.97
N GLY A 46 1.64 18.96 -22.39
CA GLY A 46 3.02 19.41 -22.49
C GLY A 46 3.67 19.77 -21.14
N ASP A 47 2.88 19.96 -20.10
CA ASP A 47 3.34 20.19 -18.73
C ASP A 47 3.55 18.85 -18.02
N GLU A 48 4.78 18.53 -17.63
CA GLU A 48 5.15 17.24 -17.03
C GLU A 48 4.50 17.00 -15.68
N ASP A 49 4.39 18.04 -14.84
CA ASP A 49 3.73 17.95 -13.53
C ASP A 49 2.25 17.61 -13.72
N LEU A 50 1.56 18.35 -14.57
CA LEU A 50 0.14 18.12 -14.84
C LEU A 50 -0.09 16.76 -15.50
N ALA A 51 0.75 16.36 -16.45
CA ALA A 51 0.67 15.03 -17.09
C ALA A 51 0.82 13.91 -16.05
N THR A 52 1.78 14.04 -15.14
CA THR A 52 2.00 13.08 -14.05
C THR A 52 0.82 13.02 -13.09
N MET A 53 0.27 14.17 -12.69
CA MET A 53 -0.90 14.23 -11.81
C MET A 53 -2.12 13.57 -12.43
N VAL A 54 -2.45 13.95 -13.66
CA VAL A 54 -3.61 13.42 -14.40
C VAL A 54 -3.40 11.92 -14.71
N GLY A 55 -2.22 11.55 -15.16
CA GLY A 55 -1.86 10.16 -15.46
C GLY A 55 -1.94 9.25 -14.23
N SER A 56 -1.39 9.67 -13.09
CA SER A 56 -1.44 8.91 -11.85
C SER A 56 -2.88 8.73 -11.34
N LEU A 57 -3.68 9.79 -11.38
CA LEU A 57 -5.09 9.71 -10.98
C LEU A 57 -5.89 8.78 -11.90
N LEU A 58 -5.70 8.90 -13.22
CA LEU A 58 -6.35 8.02 -14.19
C LEU A 58 -5.93 6.56 -13.96
N ALA A 59 -4.64 6.30 -13.76
CA ALA A 59 -4.14 4.96 -13.47
C ALA A 59 -4.79 4.38 -12.19
N ALA A 60 -4.85 5.15 -11.12
CA ALA A 60 -5.50 4.73 -9.87
C ALA A 60 -6.99 4.42 -10.08
N ILE A 61 -7.71 5.27 -10.80
CA ILE A 61 -9.14 5.06 -11.13
C ILE A 61 -9.32 3.77 -11.93
N VAL A 62 -8.50 3.53 -12.94
CA VAL A 62 -8.59 2.33 -13.78
C VAL A 62 -8.28 1.08 -12.96
N ILE A 63 -7.17 1.07 -12.20
CA ILE A 63 -6.76 -0.10 -11.40
C ILE A 63 -7.81 -0.42 -10.34
N VAL A 64 -8.19 0.56 -9.53
CA VAL A 64 -9.18 0.36 -8.46
C VAL A 64 -10.56 0.07 -9.05
N GLY A 65 -10.95 0.76 -10.12
CA GLY A 65 -12.23 0.54 -10.79
C GLY A 65 -12.37 -0.87 -11.36
N LEU A 66 -11.35 -1.39 -12.04
CA LEU A 66 -11.37 -2.76 -12.56
C LEU A 66 -11.33 -3.80 -11.43
N LEU A 67 -10.58 -3.55 -10.35
CA LEU A 67 -10.55 -4.42 -9.18
C LEU A 67 -11.95 -4.48 -8.51
N LEU A 68 -12.58 -3.33 -8.29
CA LEU A 68 -13.93 -3.27 -7.72
C LEU A 68 -14.99 -3.88 -8.64
N LEU A 69 -14.86 -3.69 -9.95
CA LEU A 69 -15.75 -4.30 -10.93
C LEU A 69 -15.66 -5.82 -10.90
N TRP A 70 -14.43 -6.36 -10.86
CA TRP A 70 -14.20 -7.81 -10.74
C TRP A 70 -14.77 -8.35 -9.43
N LEU A 71 -14.48 -7.72 -8.29
CA LEU A 71 -15.02 -8.11 -6.99
C LEU A 71 -16.54 -8.08 -6.97
N SER A 72 -17.15 -6.99 -7.45
CA SER A 72 -18.60 -6.81 -7.38
C SER A 72 -19.37 -7.75 -8.26
N ARG A 73 -18.81 -8.18 -9.41
CA ARG A 73 -19.50 -9.07 -10.36
C ARG A 73 -19.18 -10.53 -10.15
N GLY A 74 -17.96 -10.86 -9.75
CA GLY A 74 -17.50 -12.24 -9.60
C GLY A 74 -17.64 -12.81 -8.20
N HIS A 75 -17.70 -11.96 -7.16
CA HIS A 75 -17.58 -12.39 -5.76
C HIS A 75 -18.67 -11.79 -4.87
N PRO A 76 -19.91 -12.32 -4.91
CA PRO A 76 -20.98 -11.85 -4.03
C PRO A 76 -20.57 -11.98 -2.56
N GLY A 77 -20.60 -10.89 -1.80
CA GLY A 77 -20.19 -10.91 -0.38
C GLY A 77 -18.78 -10.38 -0.11
N TRP A 78 -18.04 -9.99 -1.12
CA TRP A 78 -16.68 -9.44 -1.01
C TRP A 78 -16.50 -8.37 0.08
N LEU A 79 -17.51 -7.51 0.31
CA LEU A 79 -17.46 -6.52 1.39
C LEU A 79 -17.35 -7.18 2.77
N ARG A 80 -18.08 -8.26 3.02
CA ARG A 80 -18.01 -9.02 4.29
C ARG A 80 -16.67 -9.75 4.42
N GLU A 81 -16.18 -10.28 3.31
CA GLU A 81 -14.88 -10.95 3.23
C GLU A 81 -13.73 -9.98 3.52
N LEU A 82 -13.83 -8.72 3.09
CA LEU A 82 -12.90 -7.65 3.45
C LEU A 82 -13.09 -7.07 4.87
N GLY A 83 -14.13 -7.54 5.57
CA GLY A 83 -14.44 -7.05 6.91
C GLY A 83 -15.29 -5.80 6.94
N LEU A 84 -16.04 -5.51 5.87
CA LEU A 84 -17.02 -4.43 5.78
C LEU A 84 -18.46 -4.98 5.87
N PRO A 85 -19.43 -4.23 6.42
CA PRO A 85 -19.25 -3.02 7.22
C PRO A 85 -18.52 -3.29 8.54
N ALA A 86 -17.73 -2.34 8.99
CA ALA A 86 -16.94 -2.42 10.22
C ALA A 86 -17.27 -1.23 11.11
N PRO A 87 -17.01 -1.29 12.41
CA PRO A 87 -17.00 -0.11 13.27
C PRO A 87 -15.79 0.77 12.90
N TRP A 88 -15.96 1.64 11.92
CA TRP A 88 -14.87 2.42 11.31
C TRP A 88 -14.03 3.18 12.33
N GLY A 89 -14.67 3.83 13.31
CA GLY A 89 -13.96 4.62 14.31
C GLY A 89 -12.93 3.82 15.12
N PRO A 90 -13.30 2.71 15.77
CA PRO A 90 -12.36 1.88 16.52
C PRO A 90 -11.28 1.24 15.65
N ASP A 91 -11.59 0.86 14.41
CA ASP A 91 -10.61 0.25 13.52
C ASP A 91 -9.66 1.28 12.92
N ALA A 92 -10.16 2.45 12.53
CA ALA A 92 -9.33 3.59 12.10
C ALA A 92 -8.39 4.05 13.23
N ARG A 93 -8.93 4.22 14.45
CA ARG A 93 -8.10 4.60 15.62
C ARG A 93 -6.99 3.58 15.89
N ALA A 94 -7.30 2.28 15.82
CA ALA A 94 -6.28 1.24 15.99
C ALA A 94 -5.23 1.30 14.88
N GLY A 95 -5.64 1.53 13.62
CA GLY A 95 -4.76 1.75 12.49
C GLY A 95 -3.86 2.96 12.68
N ILE A 96 -4.42 4.11 13.06
CA ILE A 96 -3.67 5.34 13.31
C ILE A 96 -2.57 5.11 14.37
N LEU A 97 -2.95 4.55 15.53
CA LEU A 97 -1.98 4.28 16.61
C LEU A 97 -0.90 3.28 16.17
N PHE A 98 -1.29 2.28 15.39
CA PHE A 98 -0.33 1.32 14.83
C PHE A 98 0.60 1.98 13.80
N GLY A 99 0.10 2.83 12.91
CA GLY A 99 0.89 3.57 11.93
C GLY A 99 1.90 4.51 12.57
N ILE A 100 1.51 5.22 13.64
CA ILE A 100 2.41 6.06 14.44
C ILE A 100 3.58 5.23 15.01
N GLY A 101 3.30 4.03 15.54
CA GLY A 101 4.34 3.15 16.08
C GLY A 101 5.17 2.45 15.00
N LEU A 102 4.54 2.09 13.88
CA LEU A 102 5.20 1.37 12.79
C LEU A 102 6.25 2.24 12.08
N TYR A 103 5.97 3.53 11.86
CA TYR A 103 6.86 4.42 11.13
C TYR A 103 8.29 4.47 11.71
N PRO A 104 8.51 4.82 12.98
CA PRO A 104 9.85 4.86 13.54
C PRO A 104 10.53 3.48 13.55
N VAL A 105 9.79 2.41 13.75
CA VAL A 105 10.34 1.04 13.74
C VAL A 105 10.85 0.69 12.34
N MET A 106 10.06 0.95 11.29
CA MET A 106 10.42 0.57 9.92
C MET A 106 11.42 1.54 9.29
N VAL A 107 11.22 2.85 9.43
CA VAL A 107 12.04 3.85 8.75
C VAL A 107 13.31 4.17 9.54
N LEU A 108 13.19 4.42 10.85
CA LEU A 108 14.36 4.83 11.65
C LEU A 108 15.20 3.63 12.08
N LEU A 109 14.58 2.59 12.68
CA LEU A 109 15.36 1.46 13.21
C LEU A 109 15.76 0.49 12.10
N LEU A 110 14.79 -0.08 11.38
CA LEU A 110 15.08 -1.05 10.31
C LEU A 110 15.78 -0.40 9.13
N GLY A 111 15.36 0.80 8.71
CA GLY A 111 15.99 1.56 7.63
C GLY A 111 17.47 1.85 7.95
N LEU A 112 17.78 2.33 9.16
CA LEU A 112 19.17 2.53 9.58
C LEU A 112 19.97 1.23 9.59
N LEU A 113 19.41 0.17 10.16
CA LEU A 113 20.06 -1.15 10.21
C LEU A 113 20.41 -1.66 8.81
N LEU A 114 19.44 -1.61 7.88
CA LEU A 114 19.65 -2.04 6.51
C LEU A 114 20.62 -1.14 5.75
N THR A 115 20.59 0.17 5.98
CA THR A 115 21.56 1.11 5.41
C THR A 115 22.98 0.71 5.83
N LEU A 116 23.23 0.51 7.11
CA LEU A 116 24.53 0.10 7.63
C LEU A 116 24.96 -1.27 7.08
N LEU A 117 24.04 -2.23 7.00
CA LEU A 117 24.31 -3.55 6.45
C LEU A 117 24.68 -3.48 4.96
N PHE A 118 23.93 -2.73 4.16
CA PHE A 118 24.23 -2.59 2.74
C PHE A 118 25.53 -1.85 2.51
N GLN A 119 25.81 -0.79 3.26
CA GLN A 119 27.12 -0.09 3.20
C GLN A 119 28.29 -1.01 3.56
N LEU A 120 28.12 -1.86 4.57
CA LEU A 120 29.14 -2.85 4.95
C LEU A 120 29.39 -3.87 3.85
N VAL A 121 28.36 -4.31 3.14
CA VAL A 121 28.46 -5.32 2.07
C VAL A 121 28.96 -4.73 0.76
N THR A 122 28.52 -3.52 0.39
CA THR A 122 28.87 -2.91 -0.89
C THR A 122 30.15 -2.10 -0.84
N GLY A 123 30.52 -1.59 0.34
CA GLY A 123 31.61 -0.62 0.51
C GLY A 123 31.25 0.82 0.11
N ASP A 124 30.05 1.04 -0.43
CA ASP A 124 29.59 2.33 -0.95
C ASP A 124 28.53 2.97 -0.05
N PRO A 125 28.40 4.31 -0.03
CA PRO A 125 27.31 5.00 0.66
C PRO A 125 25.96 4.60 0.06
N VAL A 126 25.03 4.13 0.90
CA VAL A 126 23.68 3.72 0.50
C VAL A 126 22.67 4.74 1.03
N ARG A 127 21.76 5.18 0.19
CA ARG A 127 20.71 6.16 0.53
C ARG A 127 19.36 5.73 -0.01
N ALA A 128 18.30 5.93 0.77
CA ALA A 128 16.96 5.71 0.24
C ALA A 128 16.69 6.68 -0.92
N PRO A 129 16.20 6.20 -2.09
CA PRO A 129 15.90 7.06 -3.22
C PRO A 129 14.77 8.05 -2.88
N GLU A 130 14.79 9.20 -3.54
CA GLU A 130 13.76 10.22 -3.37
C GLU A 130 12.42 9.70 -3.87
N GLN A 131 11.42 9.70 -3.00
CA GLN A 131 10.06 9.26 -3.31
C GLN A 131 9.14 10.41 -3.75
N VAL A 132 9.54 11.64 -3.50
CA VAL A 132 8.80 12.86 -3.86
C VAL A 132 9.71 13.76 -4.68
N PRO A 133 9.34 14.10 -5.93
CA PRO A 133 10.14 15.00 -6.76
C PRO A 133 10.39 16.35 -6.07
N GLN A 134 11.53 16.94 -6.37
CA GLN A 134 11.86 18.31 -5.92
C GLN A 134 11.28 19.33 -6.90
N GLY A 135 11.07 20.57 -6.42
CA GLY A 135 10.64 21.68 -7.27
C GLY A 135 9.20 21.60 -7.77
N LEU A 136 8.35 20.79 -7.13
CA LEU A 136 6.92 20.72 -7.48
C LEU A 136 6.25 22.08 -7.35
N SER A 137 5.33 22.37 -8.27
CA SER A 137 4.40 23.49 -8.15
C SER A 137 3.52 23.36 -6.90
N PRO A 138 2.92 24.43 -6.38
CA PRO A 138 1.96 24.33 -5.27
C PRO A 138 0.82 23.33 -5.52
N ALA A 139 0.35 23.21 -6.76
CA ALA A 139 -0.63 22.21 -7.17
C ALA A 139 -0.05 20.79 -7.13
N GLY A 140 1.20 20.60 -7.56
CA GLY A 140 1.91 19.33 -7.48
C GLY A 140 2.12 18.87 -6.02
N VAL A 141 2.47 19.79 -5.13
CA VAL A 141 2.54 19.51 -3.68
C VAL A 141 1.19 19.07 -3.13
N ALA A 142 0.12 19.85 -3.40
CA ALA A 142 -1.22 19.51 -2.94
C ALA A 142 -1.69 18.14 -3.49
N PHE A 143 -1.42 17.85 -4.76
CA PHE A 143 -1.69 16.56 -5.36
C PHE A 143 -0.93 15.43 -4.67
N THR A 144 0.38 15.59 -4.47
CA THR A 144 1.24 14.58 -3.81
C THR A 144 0.73 14.26 -2.41
N LEU A 145 0.30 15.27 -1.65
CA LEU A 145 -0.27 15.07 -0.32
C LEU A 145 -1.60 14.29 -0.40
N VAL A 146 -2.54 14.69 -1.25
CA VAL A 146 -3.83 14.01 -1.37
C VAL A 146 -3.65 12.59 -1.93
N TYR A 147 -2.88 12.45 -2.99
CA TYR A 147 -2.62 11.16 -3.64
C TYR A 147 -1.89 10.21 -2.69
N GLY A 148 -0.77 10.63 -2.12
CA GLY A 148 0.06 9.80 -1.26
C GLY A 148 -0.57 9.48 0.09
N ILE A 149 -1.42 10.39 0.65
CA ILE A 149 -2.08 10.14 1.94
C ILE A 149 -3.37 9.34 1.80
N VAL A 150 -4.12 9.53 0.70
CA VAL A 150 -5.47 8.97 0.60
C VAL A 150 -5.60 8.01 -0.57
N VAL A 151 -5.32 8.45 -1.80
CA VAL A 151 -5.66 7.71 -3.01
C VAL A 151 -4.84 6.41 -3.11
N ALA A 152 -3.52 6.53 -3.00
CA ALA A 152 -2.63 5.37 -3.09
C ALA A 152 -2.87 4.39 -1.93
N PRO A 153 -2.89 4.78 -0.64
CA PRO A 153 -3.14 3.85 0.45
C PRO A 153 -4.46 3.09 0.35
N VAL A 154 -5.55 3.73 -0.08
CA VAL A 154 -6.83 3.04 -0.25
C VAL A 154 -6.74 1.96 -1.34
N GLY A 155 -6.20 2.29 -2.50
CA GLY A 155 -6.06 1.35 -3.62
C GLY A 155 -5.09 0.21 -3.30
N GLU A 156 -3.96 0.54 -2.71
CA GLU A 156 -2.92 -0.43 -2.35
C GLU A 156 -3.39 -1.39 -1.26
N GLU A 157 -4.00 -0.90 -0.18
CA GLU A 157 -4.50 -1.79 0.86
C GLU A 157 -5.65 -2.66 0.38
N LEU A 158 -6.52 -2.13 -0.48
CA LEU A 158 -7.58 -2.93 -1.09
C LEU A 158 -6.99 -4.12 -1.85
N PHE A 159 -5.95 -3.91 -2.66
CA PHE A 159 -5.32 -5.00 -3.41
C PHE A 159 -4.43 -5.87 -2.53
N PHE A 160 -3.39 -5.27 -1.92
CA PHE A 160 -2.35 -6.06 -1.23
C PHE A 160 -2.89 -6.78 0.02
N ARG A 161 -3.75 -6.14 0.81
CA ARG A 161 -4.30 -6.75 2.05
C ARG A 161 -5.67 -7.34 1.83
N GLY A 162 -6.55 -6.60 1.18
CA GLY A 162 -7.91 -7.07 0.93
C GLY A 162 -7.95 -8.28 0.00
N VAL A 163 -7.20 -8.25 -1.08
CA VAL A 163 -7.31 -9.25 -2.14
C VAL A 163 -6.16 -10.26 -2.09
N LEU A 164 -4.92 -9.84 -2.24
CA LEU A 164 -3.77 -10.75 -2.35
C LEU A 164 -3.45 -11.45 -1.03
N PHE A 165 -3.19 -10.72 0.03
CA PHE A 165 -2.90 -11.29 1.36
C PHE A 165 -4.01 -12.24 1.79
N ARG A 166 -5.27 -11.80 1.71
CA ARG A 166 -6.42 -12.61 2.11
C ARG A 166 -6.49 -13.95 1.39
N SER A 167 -6.33 -13.95 0.08
CA SER A 167 -6.43 -15.17 -0.72
C SER A 167 -5.34 -16.20 -0.40
N ILE A 168 -4.11 -15.74 -0.13
CA ILE A 168 -3.00 -16.60 0.26
C ILE A 168 -3.15 -17.03 1.72
N ARG A 169 -3.44 -16.10 2.62
CA ARG A 169 -3.60 -16.30 4.06
C ARG A 169 -4.68 -17.35 4.36
N ASP A 170 -5.81 -17.27 3.70
CA ASP A 170 -6.94 -18.17 3.98
C ASP A 170 -6.65 -19.61 3.54
N ARG A 171 -5.69 -19.83 2.65
CA ARG A 171 -5.28 -21.17 2.16
C ARG A 171 -3.98 -21.69 2.79
N HIS A 172 -3.08 -20.79 3.11
CA HIS A 172 -1.69 -21.15 3.47
C HIS A 172 -1.23 -20.53 4.81
N GLY A 173 -2.10 -19.83 5.51
CA GLY A 173 -1.82 -19.22 6.80
C GLY A 173 -1.19 -17.83 6.72
N PHE A 174 -1.11 -17.19 7.89
CA PHE A 174 -0.70 -15.78 8.03
C PHE A 174 0.69 -15.50 7.44
N TRP A 175 1.68 -16.29 7.79
CA TRP A 175 3.07 -15.97 7.42
C TRP A 175 3.31 -16.00 5.93
N LEU A 176 2.79 -17.01 5.22
CA LEU A 176 2.96 -17.07 3.77
C LEU A 176 2.21 -15.93 3.09
N GLY A 177 0.98 -15.63 3.56
CA GLY A 177 0.22 -14.48 3.06
C GLY A 177 0.94 -13.15 3.29
N ALA A 178 1.44 -12.92 4.51
CA ALA A 178 2.13 -11.68 4.88
C ALA A 178 3.45 -11.48 4.12
N LEU A 179 4.25 -12.54 3.98
CA LEU A 179 5.51 -12.50 3.23
C LEU A 179 5.27 -12.27 1.74
N ALA A 180 4.35 -13.01 1.11
CA ALA A 180 4.07 -12.86 -0.32
C ALA A 180 3.48 -11.49 -0.65
N SER A 181 2.49 -11.04 0.13
CA SER A 181 1.89 -9.71 -0.04
C SER A 181 2.86 -8.58 0.29
N GLY A 182 3.70 -8.75 1.32
CA GLY A 182 4.74 -7.79 1.68
C GLY A 182 5.81 -7.70 0.60
N ALA A 183 6.27 -8.83 0.05
CA ALA A 183 7.23 -8.87 -1.05
C ALA A 183 6.68 -8.17 -2.30
N ALA A 184 5.44 -8.45 -2.68
CA ALA A 184 4.78 -7.79 -3.79
C ALA A 184 4.63 -6.28 -3.55
N PHE A 185 4.32 -5.87 -2.32
CA PHE A 185 4.23 -4.47 -1.92
C PHE A 185 5.59 -3.76 -2.00
N GLY A 186 6.67 -4.39 -1.53
CA GLY A 186 8.01 -3.85 -1.67
C GLY A 186 8.45 -3.74 -3.13
N LEU A 187 8.09 -4.73 -3.97
CA LEU A 187 8.48 -4.77 -5.37
C LEU A 187 7.91 -3.60 -6.19
N ILE A 188 6.68 -3.17 -5.93
CA ILE A 188 6.11 -2.00 -6.63
C ILE A 188 6.74 -0.66 -6.22
N HIS A 189 7.54 -0.65 -5.15
CA HIS A 189 8.29 0.53 -4.70
C HIS A 189 9.71 0.59 -5.28
N TYR A 190 10.00 -0.23 -6.30
CA TYR A 190 11.25 -0.11 -7.03
C TYR A 190 11.36 1.27 -7.71
N ILE A 191 12.45 1.98 -7.44
CA ILE A 191 12.78 3.25 -8.09
C ILE A 191 14.09 3.04 -8.84
N PRO A 192 14.16 3.35 -10.16
CA PRO A 192 15.39 3.23 -10.94
C PRO A 192 16.53 4.08 -10.33
N GLY A 193 17.72 3.46 -10.18
CA GLY A 193 18.88 4.09 -9.58
C GLY A 193 19.92 3.05 -9.13
N PRO A 194 20.84 3.39 -8.22
CA PRO A 194 21.74 2.42 -7.62
C PRO A 194 20.97 1.25 -7.02
N VAL A 195 21.42 0.03 -7.31
CA VAL A 195 20.70 -1.20 -6.91
C VAL A 195 20.56 -1.29 -5.38
N SER A 196 21.61 -0.93 -4.63
CA SER A 196 21.59 -0.91 -3.17
C SER A 196 20.53 0.03 -2.60
N ASP A 197 20.34 1.20 -3.20
CA ASP A 197 19.39 2.21 -2.77
C ASP A 197 17.95 1.74 -3.00
N SER A 198 17.69 1.17 -4.18
CA SER A 198 16.39 0.58 -4.50
C SER A 198 16.07 -0.63 -3.62
N LEU A 199 17.05 -1.51 -3.38
CA LEU A 199 16.88 -2.64 -2.48
C LEU A 199 16.63 -2.21 -1.03
N LEU A 200 17.25 -1.12 -0.56
CA LEU A 200 16.99 -0.55 0.75
C LEU A 200 15.51 -0.16 0.87
N LEU A 201 15.01 0.66 -0.06
CA LEU A 201 13.61 1.09 -0.05
C LEU A 201 12.66 -0.10 -0.12
N MET A 202 12.87 -1.00 -1.09
CA MET A 202 12.04 -2.19 -1.27
C MET A 202 12.01 -3.06 0.00
N SER A 203 13.15 -3.26 0.65
CA SER A 203 13.23 -4.04 1.90
C SER A 203 12.42 -3.40 3.02
N VAL A 204 12.55 -2.10 3.24
CA VAL A 204 11.73 -1.37 4.22
C VAL A 204 10.24 -1.52 3.89
N MET A 205 9.85 -1.41 2.62
CA MET A 205 8.45 -1.55 2.19
C MET A 205 7.93 -2.98 2.33
N VAL A 206 8.76 -4.02 2.12
CA VAL A 206 8.39 -5.42 2.43
C VAL A 206 7.97 -5.57 3.89
N PHE A 207 8.79 -5.11 4.82
CA PHE A 207 8.51 -5.23 6.26
C PHE A 207 7.35 -4.32 6.69
N THR A 208 7.24 -3.13 6.13
CA THR A 208 6.07 -2.24 6.31
C THR A 208 4.80 -2.94 5.86
N GLY A 209 4.86 -3.62 4.70
CA GLY A 209 3.79 -4.42 4.15
C GLY A 209 3.35 -5.56 5.07
N ILE A 210 4.29 -6.26 5.70
CA ILE A 210 4.01 -7.28 6.71
C ILE A 210 3.32 -6.66 7.93
N GLY A 211 3.76 -5.46 8.35
CA GLY A 211 3.11 -4.71 9.43
C GLY A 211 1.64 -4.40 9.13
N PHE A 212 1.32 -3.94 7.91
CA PHE A 212 -0.07 -3.69 7.51
C PHE A 212 -0.90 -4.97 7.44
N ALA A 213 -0.31 -6.10 6.98
CA ALA A 213 -0.98 -7.40 7.04
C ALA A 213 -1.26 -7.84 8.49
N TYR A 214 -0.34 -7.56 9.42
CA TYR A 214 -0.52 -7.88 10.84
C TYR A 214 -1.69 -7.11 11.46
N ILE A 215 -1.78 -5.79 11.26
CA ILE A 215 -2.91 -5.04 11.83
C ILE A 215 -4.25 -5.46 11.21
N TYR A 216 -4.26 -5.82 9.92
CA TYR A 216 -5.45 -6.39 9.28
C TYR A 216 -5.85 -7.73 9.91
N GLU A 217 -4.90 -8.66 10.14
CA GLU A 217 -5.14 -9.93 10.82
C GLU A 217 -5.75 -9.74 12.21
N ARG A 218 -5.24 -8.74 12.95
CA ARG A 218 -5.67 -8.45 14.32
C ARG A 218 -7.05 -7.78 14.42
N ARG A 219 -7.42 -6.99 13.42
CA ARG A 219 -8.65 -6.19 13.42
C ARG A 219 -9.78 -6.81 12.60
N GLY A 220 -9.46 -7.65 11.61
CA GLY A 220 -10.44 -8.26 10.71
C GLY A 220 -11.25 -7.25 9.89
N SER A 221 -10.69 -6.07 9.64
CA SER A 221 -11.31 -4.98 8.88
C SER A 221 -10.25 -4.26 8.07
N ILE A 222 -10.53 -4.06 6.77
CA ILE A 222 -9.64 -3.34 5.85
C ILE A 222 -9.44 -1.86 6.24
N VAL A 223 -10.32 -1.29 7.06
CA VAL A 223 -10.20 0.08 7.55
C VAL A 223 -8.94 0.27 8.39
N ALA A 224 -8.53 -0.75 9.14
CA ALA A 224 -7.37 -0.64 10.02
C ALA A 224 -6.03 -0.50 9.26
N PRO A 225 -5.69 -1.35 8.27
CA PRO A 225 -4.46 -1.16 7.50
C PRO A 225 -4.52 0.09 6.62
N ILE A 226 -5.67 0.48 6.05
CA ILE A 226 -5.82 1.75 5.34
C ILE A 226 -5.45 2.92 6.25
N ALA A 227 -6.02 3.01 7.45
CA ALA A 227 -5.72 4.08 8.40
C ALA A 227 -4.25 4.06 8.87
N ALA A 228 -3.66 2.87 9.05
CA ALA A 228 -2.25 2.72 9.39
C ALA A 228 -1.34 3.24 8.28
N HIS A 229 -1.64 2.89 7.03
CA HIS A 229 -0.89 3.31 5.86
C HIS A 229 -1.00 4.82 5.62
N MET A 230 -2.23 5.37 5.67
CA MET A 230 -2.44 6.82 5.60
C MET A 230 -1.61 7.56 6.65
N THR A 231 -1.60 7.07 7.90
CA THR A 231 -0.82 7.67 8.99
C THR A 231 0.69 7.56 8.75
N PHE A 232 1.14 6.41 8.27
CA PHE A 232 2.55 6.19 7.90
C PHE A 232 2.99 7.21 6.84
N ASN A 233 2.19 7.40 5.79
CA ASN A 233 2.49 8.36 4.72
C ASN A 233 2.38 9.82 5.18
N VAL A 234 1.43 10.17 6.06
CA VAL A 234 1.36 11.50 6.67
C VAL A 234 2.67 11.85 7.38
N ILE A 235 3.18 10.95 8.22
CA ILE A 235 4.43 11.17 8.95
C ILE A 235 5.60 11.31 7.96
N GLY A 236 5.71 10.40 6.99
CA GLY A 236 6.76 10.42 5.99
C GLY A 236 6.78 11.71 5.17
N LEU A 237 5.64 12.11 4.62
CA LEU A 237 5.51 13.34 3.84
C LEU A 237 5.75 14.59 4.70
N ALA A 238 5.23 14.62 5.93
CA ALA A 238 5.48 15.74 6.86
C ALA A 238 6.98 15.91 7.13
N LEU A 239 7.72 14.82 7.36
CA LEU A 239 9.16 14.88 7.56
C LEU A 239 9.91 15.32 6.29
N ILE A 240 9.54 14.79 5.12
CA ILE A 240 10.13 15.19 3.83
C ILE A 240 9.98 16.70 3.59
N TYR A 241 8.78 17.25 3.83
CA TYR A 241 8.54 18.69 3.63
C TYR A 241 9.08 19.58 4.77
N ALA A 242 9.32 19.03 5.96
CA ALA A 242 9.91 19.79 7.07
C ALA A 242 11.43 19.99 6.93
N ILE A 243 12.12 19.12 6.17
CA ILE A 243 13.59 19.19 5.99
C ILE A 243 14.00 19.80 4.63
N ARG A 244 13.04 20.18 3.79
CA ARG A 244 13.21 20.92 2.52
C ARG A 244 13.06 22.41 2.72
#